data_c6661708d8053e39611736342ad475de
#
_entry.id   c6661708d8053e39611736342ad475de
#
_cell.length_a   1.000
_cell.length_b   1.000
_cell.length_c   1.000
_cell.angle_alpha   90.00
_cell.angle_beta   90.00
_cell.angle_gamma   90.00
#
_symmetry.space_group_name_H-M   'P 1'
#
loop_
_entity.id
_entity.type
_entity.pdbx_description
1 polymer ?
#
loop_
_entity_poly.entity_id
_entity_poly.type
_entity_poly.pdbx_seq_one_letter_code
_entity_poly.pdbx_strand_id
1 'polypeptide(L)'
;MRPLGLPVFTDKLIQEAIRMILEAIYEPIFSDYSHGFRPARSCHTALAQIKKEFTGARWFIEGDIKGCFDNINHAVLVEIINQKIKDARFLKLIRSFLKAGYMED
;
A
#
# COMPACT_ATOMS: atom_id res chain seq x y z
N MET A 1 10.69 10.16 16.43
CA MET A 1 9.32 10.27 15.88
C MET A 1 9.39 10.11 14.37
N ARG A 2 8.43 9.46 13.73
CA ARG A 2 8.36 9.45 12.26
C ARG A 2 7.58 10.71 11.83
N PRO A 3 8.08 11.52 10.89
CA PRO A 3 7.31 12.66 10.39
C PRO A 3 6.03 12.18 9.72
N LEU A 4 4.94 12.89 9.93
CA LEU A 4 3.64 12.59 9.33
C LEU A 4 3.31 13.71 8.34
N GLY A 5 3.29 13.37 7.04
CA GLY A 5 2.84 14.27 5.99
C GLY A 5 1.32 14.38 5.97
N LEU A 6 0.79 15.60 5.99
CA LEU A 6 -0.64 15.86 5.90
C LEU A 6 -0.95 16.57 4.57
N PRO A 7 -1.65 15.92 3.63
CA PRO A 7 -2.05 16.59 2.39
C PRO A 7 -3.19 17.57 2.62
N VAL A 8 -3.33 18.56 1.73
CA VAL A 8 -4.48 19.47 1.71
C VAL A 8 -5.78 18.72 1.40
N PHE A 9 -6.93 19.30 1.76
CA PHE A 9 -8.23 18.63 1.66
C PHE A 9 -8.55 18.12 0.25
N THR A 10 -8.31 18.92 -0.78
CA THR A 10 -8.54 18.52 -2.19
C THR A 10 -7.70 17.31 -2.57
N ASP A 11 -6.43 17.28 -2.17
CA ASP A 11 -5.54 16.14 -2.43
C ASP A 11 -5.99 14.88 -1.68
N LYS A 12 -6.50 15.03 -0.46
CA LYS A 12 -7.07 13.89 0.29
C LYS A 12 -8.25 13.26 -0.46
N LEU A 13 -9.13 14.08 -1.04
CA LEU A 13 -10.27 13.58 -1.83
C LEU A 13 -9.81 12.81 -3.08
N ILE A 14 -8.84 13.36 -3.81
CA ILE A 14 -8.31 12.73 -5.01
C ILE A 14 -7.57 11.44 -4.66
N GLN A 15 -6.76 11.45 -3.60
CA GLN A 15 -6.06 10.26 -3.12
C GLN A 15 -7.03 9.17 -2.70
N GLU A 16 -8.14 9.52 -2.05
CA GLU A 16 -9.18 8.55 -1.67
C GLU A 16 -9.85 7.94 -2.91
N ALA A 17 -10.15 8.74 -3.93
CA ALA A 17 -10.67 8.24 -5.20
C ALA A 17 -9.69 7.26 -5.87
N ILE A 18 -8.40 7.59 -5.91
CA ILE A 18 -7.34 6.71 -6.41
C ILE A 18 -7.29 5.41 -5.59
N ARG A 19 -7.33 5.52 -4.25
CA ARG A 19 -7.33 4.36 -3.35
C ARG A 19 -8.48 3.41 -3.66
N MET A 20 -9.69 3.93 -3.84
CA MET A 20 -10.87 3.11 -4.16
C MET A 20 -10.72 2.34 -5.48
N ILE A 21 -10.16 2.98 -6.50
CA ILE A 21 -9.91 2.35 -7.81
C ILE A 21 -8.86 1.24 -7.66
N LEU A 22 -7.74 1.53 -7.03
CA LEU A 22 -6.66 0.57 -6.81
C LEU A 22 -7.13 -0.60 -5.95
N GLU A 23 -7.89 -0.33 -4.88
CA GLU A 23 -8.45 -1.37 -4.02
C GLU A 23 -9.37 -2.32 -4.79
N ALA A 24 -10.28 -1.80 -5.61
CA ALA A 24 -11.18 -2.63 -6.40
C ALA A 24 -10.43 -3.58 -7.36
N ILE A 25 -9.26 -3.17 -7.84
CA ILE A 25 -8.44 -3.95 -8.79
C ILE A 25 -7.52 -4.95 -8.06
N TYR A 26 -6.90 -4.51 -6.97
CA TYR A 26 -5.84 -5.27 -6.32
C TYR A 26 -6.33 -6.15 -5.16
N GLU A 27 -7.41 -5.78 -4.47
CA GLU A 27 -7.93 -6.56 -3.34
C GLU A 27 -8.17 -8.05 -3.69
N PRO A 28 -8.77 -8.39 -4.85
CA PRO A 28 -9.00 -9.79 -5.21
C PRO A 28 -7.73 -10.62 -5.47
N ILE A 29 -6.59 -9.96 -5.71
CA ILE A 29 -5.33 -10.63 -6.05
C ILE A 29 -4.29 -10.61 -4.92
N PHE A 30 -4.58 -9.93 -3.82
CA PHE A 30 -3.70 -9.96 -2.66
C PHE A 30 -3.68 -11.34 -2.02
N SER A 31 -2.51 -11.73 -1.53
CA SER A 31 -2.33 -12.98 -0.80
C SER A 31 -3.26 -13.05 0.43
N ASP A 32 -3.77 -14.23 0.74
CA ASP A 32 -4.53 -14.48 1.96
C ASP A 32 -3.75 -14.25 3.25
N TYR A 33 -2.41 -14.22 3.16
CA TYR A 33 -1.52 -13.90 4.27
C TYR A 33 -1.29 -12.42 4.47
N SER A 34 -1.78 -11.55 3.58
CA SER A 34 -1.68 -10.10 3.71
C SER A 34 -2.88 -9.58 4.52
N HIS A 35 -2.61 -8.88 5.63
CA HIS A 35 -3.65 -8.38 6.53
C HIS A 35 -3.67 -6.86 6.68
N GLY A 36 -2.54 -6.19 6.47
CA GLY A 36 -2.43 -4.74 6.67
C GLY A 36 -3.25 -3.93 5.68
N PHE A 37 -3.99 -2.93 6.17
CA PHE A 37 -4.73 -1.94 5.37
C PHE A 37 -5.72 -2.53 4.36
N ARG A 38 -6.27 -3.69 4.64
CA ARG A 38 -7.26 -4.37 3.79
C ARG A 38 -8.65 -4.36 4.41
N PRO A 39 -9.74 -4.30 3.58
CA PRO A 39 -11.11 -4.43 4.07
C PRO A 39 -11.31 -5.76 4.81
N ALA A 40 -12.08 -5.74 5.89
CA ALA A 40 -12.40 -6.91 6.71
C ALA A 40 -11.18 -7.67 7.29
N ARG A 41 -9.98 -7.10 7.23
CA ARG A 41 -8.74 -7.64 7.80
C ARG A 41 -8.20 -6.71 8.90
N SER A 42 -7.55 -7.30 9.90
CA SER A 42 -7.02 -6.56 11.07
C SER A 42 -5.86 -7.31 11.69
N CYS A 43 -5.24 -6.71 12.72
CA CYS A 43 -4.27 -7.41 13.55
C CYS A 43 -4.85 -8.70 14.16
N HIS A 44 -6.14 -8.69 14.54
CA HIS A 44 -6.80 -9.86 15.10
C HIS A 44 -6.93 -11.00 14.08
N THR A 45 -7.25 -10.70 12.81
CA THR A 45 -7.31 -11.72 11.77
C THR A 45 -5.93 -12.31 11.47
N ALA A 46 -4.86 -11.48 11.50
CA ALA A 46 -3.49 -11.95 11.36
C ALA A 46 -3.09 -12.88 12.52
N LEU A 47 -3.36 -12.48 13.76
CA LEU A 47 -3.06 -13.30 14.94
C LEU A 47 -3.84 -14.62 14.94
N ALA A 48 -5.11 -14.60 14.53
CA ALA A 48 -5.92 -15.81 14.41
C ALA A 48 -5.35 -16.79 13.38
N GLN A 49 -4.88 -16.28 12.25
CA GLN A 49 -4.25 -17.09 11.22
C GLN A 49 -2.92 -17.69 11.69
N ILE A 50 -2.07 -16.89 12.35
CA ILE A 50 -0.82 -17.39 12.96
C ILE A 50 -1.13 -18.51 13.97
N LYS A 51 -2.09 -18.30 14.86
CA LYS A 51 -2.48 -19.31 15.84
C LYS A 51 -2.92 -20.61 15.19
N LYS A 52 -3.64 -20.52 14.07
CA LYS A 52 -4.16 -21.69 13.35
C LYS A 52 -3.06 -22.42 12.57
N GLU A 53 -2.23 -21.69 11.86
CA GLU A 53 -1.33 -22.26 10.84
C GLU A 53 0.08 -22.51 11.34
N PHE A 54 0.54 -21.78 12.38
CA PHE A 54 1.90 -21.92 12.92
C PHE A 54 1.97 -22.92 14.07
N THR A 55 0.90 -23.65 14.34
CA THR A 55 0.90 -24.70 15.36
C THR A 55 1.94 -25.75 15.02
N GLY A 56 2.91 -25.98 15.94
CA GLY A 56 4.02 -26.90 15.74
C GLY A 56 5.25 -26.33 15.03
N ALA A 57 5.23 -25.05 14.63
CA ALA A 57 6.41 -24.37 14.09
C ALA A 57 7.51 -24.30 15.16
N ARG A 58 8.73 -24.71 14.80
CA ARG A 58 9.92 -24.67 15.68
C ARG A 58 10.77 -23.44 15.44
N TRP A 59 10.64 -22.81 14.29
CA TRP A 59 11.44 -21.66 13.86
C TRP A 59 10.52 -20.56 13.39
N PHE A 60 10.88 -19.34 13.72
CA PHE A 60 10.21 -18.13 13.29
C PHE A 60 11.24 -17.21 12.63
N ILE A 61 10.97 -16.77 11.40
CA ILE A 61 11.80 -15.84 10.67
C ILE A 61 11.02 -14.53 10.55
N GLU A 62 11.56 -13.47 11.14
CA GLU A 62 10.99 -12.12 11.07
C GLU A 62 11.79 -11.28 10.06
N GLY A 63 11.07 -10.55 9.21
CA GLY A 63 11.67 -9.62 8.25
C GLY A 63 10.86 -8.33 8.19
N ASP A 64 11.54 -7.21 7.99
CA ASP A 64 10.94 -5.89 7.81
C ASP A 64 11.66 -5.10 6.73
N ILE A 65 10.90 -4.26 6.00
CA ILE A 65 11.47 -3.41 4.94
C ILE A 65 11.74 -2.03 5.54
N LYS A 66 13.03 -1.70 5.68
CA LYS A 66 13.45 -0.39 6.20
C LYS A 66 13.10 0.73 5.20
N GLY A 67 12.37 1.74 5.68
CA GLY A 67 12.07 2.94 4.88
C GLY A 67 11.33 2.60 3.58
N CYS A 68 10.33 1.72 3.64
CA CYS A 68 9.63 1.19 2.46
C CYS A 68 9.18 2.32 1.53
N PHE A 69 8.45 3.31 2.03
CA PHE A 69 7.90 4.38 1.20
C PHE A 69 8.99 5.30 0.61
N ASP A 70 10.03 5.60 1.36
CA ASP A 70 11.12 6.47 0.92
C ASP A 70 11.99 5.81 -0.15
N ASN A 71 12.01 4.48 -0.21
CA ASN A 71 12.85 3.69 -1.11
C ASN A 71 12.09 3.09 -2.31
N ILE A 72 10.78 3.35 -2.45
CA ILE A 72 10.03 2.89 -3.61
C ILE A 72 10.49 3.60 -4.88
N ASN A 73 10.90 2.82 -5.88
CA ASN A 73 11.17 3.38 -7.21
C ASN A 73 9.84 3.72 -7.90
N HIS A 74 9.59 5.01 -8.09
CA HIS A 74 8.34 5.52 -8.68
C HIS A 74 8.10 5.01 -10.10
N ALA A 75 9.14 4.87 -10.92
CA ALA A 75 9.00 4.38 -12.29
C ALA A 75 8.54 2.92 -12.31
N VAL A 76 9.16 2.08 -11.48
CA VAL A 76 8.80 0.66 -11.34
C VAL A 76 7.38 0.51 -10.79
N LEU A 77 7.01 1.31 -9.78
CA LEU A 77 5.66 1.29 -9.22
C LEU A 77 4.60 1.61 -10.29
N VAL A 78 4.82 2.66 -11.07
CA VAL A 78 3.89 3.05 -12.13
C VAL A 78 3.83 2.00 -13.24
N GLU A 79 4.93 1.34 -13.56
CA GLU A 79 4.95 0.24 -14.52
C GLU A 79 4.12 -0.96 -14.05
N ILE A 80 4.24 -1.33 -12.78
CA ILE A 80 3.42 -2.39 -12.17
C ILE A 80 1.93 -2.04 -12.25
N ILE A 81 1.57 -0.79 -11.93
CA ILE A 81 0.17 -0.33 -12.03
C ILE A 81 -0.30 -0.37 -13.48
N ASN A 82 0.56 0.03 -14.43
CA ASN A 82 0.25 0.00 -15.87
C ASN A 82 -0.06 -1.41 -16.40
N GLN A 83 0.42 -2.46 -15.76
CA GLN A 83 0.06 -3.83 -16.16
C GLN A 83 -1.45 -4.10 -16.01
N LYS A 84 -2.10 -3.46 -15.05
CA LYS A 84 -3.53 -3.61 -14.75
C LYS A 84 -4.38 -2.46 -15.27
N ILE A 85 -3.88 -1.23 -15.20
CA ILE A 85 -4.60 0.00 -15.54
C ILE A 85 -3.90 0.67 -16.73
N LYS A 86 -4.48 0.53 -17.91
CA LYS A 86 -3.93 1.04 -19.17
C LYS A 86 -4.39 2.48 -19.51
N ASP A 87 -4.77 3.27 -18.51
CA ASP A 87 -5.19 4.66 -18.69
C ASP A 87 -4.02 5.63 -18.45
N ALA A 88 -3.56 6.28 -19.52
CA ALA A 88 -2.44 7.21 -19.46
C ALA A 88 -2.70 8.44 -18.57
N ARG A 89 -3.96 8.90 -18.48
CA ARG A 89 -4.34 10.06 -17.64
C ARG A 89 -4.29 9.68 -16.17
N PHE A 90 -4.79 8.51 -15.82
CA PHE A 90 -4.73 7.97 -14.47
C PHE A 90 -3.28 7.76 -14.00
N LEU A 91 -2.45 7.17 -14.84
CA LEU A 91 -1.02 6.97 -14.54
C LEU A 91 -0.26 8.29 -14.41
N LYS A 92 -0.61 9.30 -15.21
CA LYS A 92 -0.04 10.65 -15.10
C LYS A 92 -0.42 11.29 -13.76
N LEU A 93 -1.66 11.12 -13.32
CA LEU A 93 -2.13 11.61 -12.02
C LEU A 93 -1.33 10.99 -10.87
N ILE A 94 -1.16 9.66 -10.87
CA ILE A 94 -0.34 8.96 -9.87
C ILE A 94 1.09 9.49 -9.87
N ARG A 95 1.72 9.66 -11.04
CA ARG A 95 3.07 10.24 -11.14
C ARG A 95 3.16 11.62 -10.54
N SER A 96 2.12 12.44 -10.73
CA SER A 96 2.08 13.79 -10.15
C SER A 96 2.08 13.76 -8.63
N PHE A 97 1.29 12.87 -8.01
CA PHE A 97 1.30 12.69 -6.56
C PHE A 97 2.64 12.18 -6.03
N LEU A 98 3.24 11.22 -6.72
CA LEU A 98 4.55 10.68 -6.32
C LEU A 98 5.67 11.73 -6.41
N LYS A 99 5.55 12.71 -7.30
CA LYS A 99 6.52 13.80 -7.47
C LYS A 99 6.29 15.00 -6.56
N ALA A 100 5.10 15.14 -6.01
CA ALA A 100 4.72 16.33 -5.25
C ALA A 100 5.62 16.59 -4.04
N GLY A 101 6.14 15.51 -3.42
CA GLY A 101 6.98 15.63 -2.23
C GLY A 101 6.20 16.18 -1.04
N TYR A 102 6.93 16.74 -0.09
CA TYR A 102 6.38 17.43 1.10
C TYR A 102 7.23 18.66 1.41
N MET A 103 6.62 19.63 2.07
CA MET A 103 7.36 20.78 2.63
C MET A 103 7.62 20.51 4.11
N GLU A 104 8.85 20.76 4.53
CA GLU A 104 9.21 20.85 5.95
C GLU A 104 9.17 22.33 6.36
N ASP A 105 8.52 22.61 7.50
CA ASP A 105 8.54 23.94 8.14
C ASP A 105 9.87 24.20 8.85
#